data_02658a92156a1c8c543b9065821ccf81
#
_entry.id   02658a92156a1c8c543b9065821ccf81
#
_cell.length_a   1.000
_cell.length_b   1.000
_cell.length_c   1.000
_cell.angle_alpha   90.00
_cell.angle_beta   90.00
_cell.angle_gamma   90.00
#
_symmetry.space_group_name_H-M   'P 1'
#
loop_
_entity.id
_entity.type
_entity.pdbx_description
1 polymer ?
#
loop_
_entity_poly.entity_id
_entity_poly.type
_entity_poly.pdbx_seq_one_letter_code
_entity_poly.pdbx_strand_id
1 'polypeptide(L)'
;MSFDLLQLNAAIAKHGPVHRVVIAAIKGSSPRELGASMLLWTGGQSGSIGGGALEYQASQAPKPGLRHYPLGPELGQCCGGHVTLATEYFTQPVQAEDLYIRQIEGDLPLSLPLARMQKAQRNGLGVAAITYSDGWLAEPIDRPLIPLWIWGAGHVGRAVVHIAAEMPNLNITWIDTSPERFPENTPPHVTIAPAKEPAHLMPHAPLEAQHLIFTYSHALDLAICHAALMRGFAFCGLIGSSSKWTRFRARLAALGHSPRDILNITCPIGNPNLGKQPISIAIGVTQALVLRNTAATIVKRSAIL
;
A
#
# COMPACT_ATOMS: atom_id res chain seq x y z
N MET A 1 -8.43 -1.64 6.54
CA MET A 1 -8.28 -0.85 5.30
C MET A 1 -8.49 0.61 5.60
N SER A 2 -8.00 1.49 4.77
CA SER A 2 -8.13 2.93 4.82
C SER A 2 -8.88 3.40 3.56
N PHE A 3 -9.27 4.66 3.54
CA PHE A 3 -9.98 5.24 2.43
C PHE A 3 -9.00 5.70 1.34
N ASP A 4 -9.04 5.04 0.18
CA ASP A 4 -8.27 5.43 -1.00
C ASP A 4 -8.91 6.67 -1.66
N LEU A 5 -8.49 7.83 -1.18
CA LEU A 5 -8.96 9.12 -1.64
C LEU A 5 -8.46 9.44 -3.06
N LEU A 6 -7.27 8.95 -3.41
CA LEU A 6 -6.69 9.15 -4.74
C LEU A 6 -7.51 8.39 -5.79
N GLN A 7 -7.87 7.15 -5.53
CA GLN A 7 -8.72 6.34 -6.41
C GLN A 7 -10.10 6.97 -6.59
N LEU A 8 -10.73 7.43 -5.50
CA LEU A 8 -12.02 8.11 -5.58
C LEU A 8 -11.94 9.36 -6.47
N ASN A 9 -10.98 10.24 -6.20
CA ASN A 9 -10.85 11.51 -6.92
C ASN A 9 -10.49 11.30 -8.40
N ALA A 10 -9.66 10.29 -8.71
CA ALA A 10 -9.37 9.90 -10.09
C ALA A 10 -10.61 9.36 -10.81
N ALA A 11 -11.43 8.56 -10.12
CA ALA A 11 -12.68 8.05 -10.69
C ALA A 11 -13.66 9.18 -10.98
N ILE A 12 -13.82 10.15 -10.05
CA ILE A 12 -14.67 11.34 -10.25
C ILE A 12 -14.18 12.17 -11.43
N ALA A 13 -12.89 12.43 -11.53
CA ALA A 13 -12.30 13.23 -12.62
C ALA A 13 -12.50 12.56 -13.99
N LYS A 14 -12.45 11.23 -14.05
CA LYS A 14 -12.54 10.47 -15.30
C LYS A 14 -13.98 10.15 -15.72
N HIS A 15 -14.86 9.86 -14.77
CA HIS A 15 -16.17 9.29 -15.03
C HIS A 15 -17.36 10.19 -14.59
N GLY A 16 -17.08 11.31 -13.91
CA GLY A 16 -18.09 12.14 -13.30
C GLY A 16 -18.55 11.59 -11.94
N PRO A 17 -19.82 11.81 -11.56
CA PRO A 17 -20.34 11.41 -10.26
C PRO A 17 -20.19 9.92 -9.96
N VAL A 18 -19.80 9.58 -8.74
CA VAL A 18 -19.45 8.21 -8.30
C VAL A 18 -20.22 7.87 -7.02
N HIS A 19 -20.81 6.68 -6.97
CA HIS A 19 -21.21 6.09 -5.71
C HIS A 19 -20.05 5.27 -5.15
N ARG A 20 -19.78 5.42 -3.86
CA ARG A 20 -18.86 4.57 -3.12
C ARG A 20 -19.65 3.71 -2.16
N VAL A 21 -19.44 2.40 -2.22
CA VAL A 21 -20.01 1.43 -1.28
C VAL A 21 -18.87 0.86 -0.47
N VAL A 22 -18.98 0.92 0.87
CA VAL A 22 -17.93 0.44 1.78
C VAL A 22 -18.51 -0.44 2.87
N ILE A 23 -17.77 -1.48 3.27
CA ILE A 23 -18.12 -2.31 4.43
C ILE A 23 -17.83 -1.51 5.69
N ALA A 24 -18.88 -0.96 6.32
CA ALA A 24 -18.79 -0.11 7.50
C ALA A 24 -18.79 -0.90 8.81
N ALA A 25 -19.44 -2.10 8.84
CA ALA A 25 -19.42 -3.00 9.99
C ALA A 25 -19.54 -4.46 9.55
N ILE A 26 -18.99 -5.36 10.37
CA ILE A 26 -19.03 -6.81 10.16
C ILE A 26 -19.42 -7.47 11.48
N LYS A 27 -20.34 -8.45 11.42
CA LYS A 27 -20.62 -9.38 12.51
C LYS A 27 -20.49 -10.81 11.97
N GLY A 28 -19.65 -11.63 12.59
CA GLY A 28 -19.35 -12.99 12.11
C GLY A 28 -18.40 -13.01 10.91
N SER A 29 -18.53 -14.02 10.05
CA SER A 29 -17.67 -14.20 8.86
C SER A 29 -18.11 -13.32 7.71
N SER A 30 -17.15 -12.70 7.00
CA SER A 30 -17.37 -11.87 5.84
C SER A 30 -16.38 -12.21 4.72
N PRO A 31 -16.76 -12.11 3.44
CA PRO A 31 -15.88 -12.37 2.31
C PRO A 31 -14.75 -11.34 2.18
N ARG A 32 -14.96 -10.13 2.68
CA ARG A 32 -13.95 -9.07 2.71
C ARG A 32 -13.90 -8.41 4.08
N GLU A 33 -12.79 -7.79 4.33
CA GLU A 33 -12.49 -7.07 5.57
C GLU A 33 -13.23 -5.74 5.69
N LEU A 34 -13.29 -5.22 6.91
CA LEU A 34 -13.82 -3.90 7.23
C LEU A 34 -13.07 -2.82 6.44
N GLY A 35 -13.80 -1.92 5.78
CA GLY A 35 -13.26 -0.87 4.92
C GLY A 35 -13.04 -1.29 3.46
N ALA A 36 -13.25 -2.55 3.09
CA ALA A 36 -13.29 -2.93 1.69
C ALA A 36 -14.39 -2.16 0.96
N SER A 37 -14.08 -1.60 -0.20
CA SER A 37 -15.00 -0.74 -0.91
C SER A 37 -14.99 -0.96 -2.42
N MET A 38 -16.07 -0.54 -3.06
CA MET A 38 -16.19 -0.45 -4.51
C MET A 38 -16.71 0.93 -4.91
N LEU A 39 -16.30 1.38 -6.08
CA LEU A 39 -16.78 2.59 -6.73
C LEU A 39 -17.68 2.21 -7.90
N LEU A 40 -18.79 2.91 -8.05
CA LEU A 40 -19.79 2.69 -9.09
C LEU A 40 -20.06 4.00 -9.83
N TRP A 41 -20.03 3.96 -11.16
CA TRP A 41 -20.38 5.10 -12.02
C TRP A 41 -21.20 4.62 -13.22
N THR A 42 -21.73 5.53 -14.00
CA THR A 42 -22.47 5.16 -15.22
C THR A 42 -21.60 4.37 -16.18
N GLY A 43 -21.93 3.11 -16.35
CA GLY A 43 -21.26 2.20 -17.30
C GLY A 43 -20.04 1.45 -16.72
N GLY A 44 -19.76 1.52 -15.40
CA GLY A 44 -18.64 0.76 -14.85
C GLY A 44 -18.52 0.75 -13.33
N GLN A 45 -17.58 -0.04 -12.86
CA GLN A 45 -17.21 -0.14 -11.45
C GLN A 45 -15.73 -0.43 -11.27
N SER A 46 -15.20 -0.17 -10.07
CA SER A 46 -13.88 -0.62 -9.63
C SER A 46 -13.89 -0.95 -8.14
N GLY A 47 -12.90 -1.76 -7.70
CA GLY A 47 -12.86 -2.28 -6.34
C GLY A 47 -13.84 -3.43 -6.12
N SER A 48 -13.91 -3.95 -4.89
CA SER A 48 -14.76 -5.09 -4.54
C SER A 48 -15.09 -5.12 -3.05
N ILE A 49 -16.34 -5.46 -2.72
CA ILE A 49 -16.83 -5.71 -1.36
C ILE A 49 -17.03 -7.19 -1.06
N GLY A 50 -16.56 -8.09 -1.95
CA GLY A 50 -16.61 -9.54 -1.76
C GLY A 50 -17.26 -10.32 -2.90
N GLY A 51 -17.69 -9.64 -3.97
CA GLY A 51 -18.23 -10.25 -5.18
C GLY A 51 -19.64 -10.85 -5.05
N GLY A 52 -20.08 -11.48 -6.12
CA GLY A 52 -21.33 -12.26 -6.16
C GLY A 52 -22.59 -11.42 -5.93
N ALA A 53 -23.56 -12.04 -5.25
CA ALA A 53 -24.88 -11.47 -5.01
C ALA A 53 -24.85 -10.18 -4.19
N LEU A 54 -23.91 -10.03 -3.25
CA LEU A 54 -23.77 -8.82 -2.43
C LEU A 54 -23.42 -7.59 -3.28
N GLU A 55 -22.40 -7.70 -4.13
CA GLU A 55 -22.03 -6.62 -5.05
C GLU A 55 -23.13 -6.32 -6.06
N TYR A 56 -23.73 -7.35 -6.62
CA TYR A 56 -24.83 -7.21 -7.56
C TYR A 56 -25.99 -6.44 -6.93
N GLN A 57 -26.44 -6.81 -5.73
CA GLN A 57 -27.53 -6.11 -5.04
C GLN A 57 -27.15 -4.66 -4.68
N ALA A 58 -25.92 -4.43 -4.23
CA ALA A 58 -25.46 -3.09 -3.89
C ALA A 58 -25.31 -2.18 -5.12
N SER A 59 -25.02 -2.75 -6.31
CA SER A 59 -24.82 -2.00 -7.56
C SER A 59 -26.11 -1.67 -8.32
N GLN A 60 -27.20 -2.46 -8.17
CA GLN A 60 -28.42 -2.31 -8.94
C GLN A 60 -29.13 -0.96 -8.71
N ALA A 61 -29.12 -0.44 -7.50
CA ALA A 61 -29.71 0.86 -7.17
C ALA A 61 -28.98 1.46 -5.97
N PRO A 62 -27.77 1.97 -6.17
CA PRO A 62 -27.00 2.53 -5.07
C PRO A 62 -27.67 3.80 -4.57
N LYS A 63 -28.23 3.75 -3.35
CA LYS A 63 -28.80 4.90 -2.66
C LYS A 63 -27.93 5.24 -1.46
N PRO A 64 -27.56 6.52 -1.25
CA PRO A 64 -26.84 6.94 -0.06
C PRO A 64 -27.54 6.50 1.23
N GLY A 65 -26.75 6.16 2.25
CA GLY A 65 -27.21 5.69 3.55
C GLY A 65 -26.63 4.33 3.91
N LEU A 66 -27.19 3.72 4.95
CA LEU A 66 -26.76 2.43 5.48
C LEU A 66 -27.71 1.30 5.07
N ARG A 67 -27.14 0.15 4.78
CA ARG A 67 -27.91 -1.07 4.53
C ARG A 67 -27.26 -2.26 5.20
N HIS A 68 -28.11 -3.11 5.79
CA HIS A 68 -27.68 -4.32 6.47
C HIS A 68 -27.96 -5.55 5.60
N TYR A 69 -26.94 -6.37 5.41
CA TYR A 69 -27.01 -7.58 4.59
C TYR A 69 -26.63 -8.81 5.42
N PRO A 70 -27.58 -9.72 5.69
CA PRO A 70 -27.26 -11.02 6.22
C PRO A 70 -26.57 -11.85 5.13
N LEU A 71 -25.38 -12.35 5.43
CA LEU A 71 -24.60 -13.22 4.52
C LEU A 71 -25.02 -14.67 4.77
N GLY A 72 -26.03 -15.12 4.06
CA GLY A 72 -26.61 -16.45 4.24
C GLY A 72 -27.00 -17.11 2.92
N PRO A 73 -27.73 -18.23 2.98
CA PRO A 73 -28.17 -18.97 1.81
C PRO A 73 -28.96 -18.12 0.80
N GLU A 74 -29.67 -17.09 1.25
CA GLU A 74 -30.43 -16.17 0.40
C GLU A 74 -29.53 -15.36 -0.55
N LEU A 75 -28.25 -15.13 -0.17
CA LEU A 75 -27.23 -14.50 -1.01
C LEU A 75 -26.31 -15.53 -1.69
N GLY A 76 -26.62 -16.84 -1.59
CA GLY A 76 -25.78 -17.90 -2.13
C GLY A 76 -24.39 -17.96 -1.51
N GLN A 77 -24.22 -17.43 -0.29
CA GLN A 77 -22.95 -17.41 0.41
C GLN A 77 -22.96 -18.36 1.60
N CYS A 78 -21.87 -19.10 1.78
CA CYS A 78 -21.65 -19.98 2.94
C CYS A 78 -21.14 -19.23 4.18
N CYS A 79 -20.91 -17.92 4.09
CA CYS A 79 -20.49 -17.07 5.21
C CYS A 79 -21.74 -16.72 6.03
N GLY A 80 -21.91 -17.29 7.21
CA GLY A 80 -23.07 -17.03 8.10
C GLY A 80 -22.99 -15.70 8.87
N GLY A 81 -22.34 -14.65 8.33
CA GLY A 81 -22.17 -13.37 8.99
C GLY A 81 -23.15 -12.30 8.53
N HIS A 82 -22.92 -11.08 8.99
CA HIS A 82 -23.66 -9.88 8.64
C HIS A 82 -22.70 -8.76 8.25
N VAL A 83 -23.00 -8.01 7.19
CA VAL A 83 -22.28 -6.80 6.84
C VAL A 83 -23.21 -5.59 6.81
N THR A 84 -22.71 -4.45 7.26
CA THR A 84 -23.34 -3.15 7.08
C THR A 84 -22.58 -2.43 5.99
N LEU A 85 -23.26 -2.09 4.91
CA LEU A 85 -22.72 -1.28 3.82
C LEU A 85 -23.14 0.18 4.02
N ALA A 86 -22.17 1.09 3.96
CA ALA A 86 -22.41 2.52 3.80
C ALA A 86 -22.25 2.86 2.31
N THR A 87 -23.26 3.52 1.75
CA THR A 87 -23.24 4.03 0.38
C THR A 87 -23.23 5.54 0.42
N GLU A 88 -22.32 6.14 -0.34
CA GLU A 88 -22.15 7.59 -0.46
C GLU A 88 -22.18 7.99 -1.93
N TYR A 89 -22.54 9.22 -2.22
CA TYR A 89 -22.57 9.76 -3.57
C TYR A 89 -21.70 11.01 -3.66
N PHE A 90 -20.67 10.95 -4.47
CA PHE A 90 -19.69 12.01 -4.65
C PHE A 90 -19.82 12.62 -6.05
N THR A 91 -20.03 13.93 -6.09
CA THR A 91 -20.11 14.71 -7.34
C THR A 91 -18.85 15.56 -7.58
N GLN A 92 -18.04 15.74 -6.55
CA GLN A 92 -16.83 16.56 -6.57
C GLN A 92 -15.70 15.84 -5.81
N PRO A 93 -14.43 16.12 -6.15
CA PRO A 93 -13.29 15.59 -5.41
C PRO A 93 -13.36 15.91 -3.93
N VAL A 94 -13.01 14.93 -3.12
CA VAL A 94 -12.96 15.05 -1.65
C VAL A 94 -11.56 15.47 -1.23
N GLN A 95 -11.47 16.35 -0.24
CA GLN A 95 -10.22 16.73 0.42
C GLN A 95 -10.29 16.31 1.88
N ALA A 96 -9.35 15.53 2.31
CA ALA A 96 -9.16 15.17 3.71
C ALA A 96 -7.66 14.88 3.95
N GLU A 97 -7.19 15.13 5.17
CA GLU A 97 -5.77 14.95 5.48
C GLU A 97 -5.43 13.53 5.93
N ASP A 98 -5.75 13.15 7.16
CA ASP A 98 -5.39 11.85 7.74
C ASP A 98 -6.61 11.02 8.13
N LEU A 99 -7.75 11.69 8.31
CA LEU A 99 -8.98 11.09 8.79
C LEU A 99 -10.18 11.78 8.13
N TYR A 100 -11.05 10.99 7.52
CA TYR A 100 -12.32 11.45 6.96
C TYR A 100 -13.48 11.00 7.84
N ILE A 101 -14.08 11.96 8.55
CA ILE A 101 -15.26 11.74 9.43
C ILE A 101 -16.47 12.42 8.79
N ARG A 102 -17.56 11.66 8.64
CA ARG A 102 -18.83 12.20 8.10
C ARG A 102 -20.01 11.42 8.61
N GLN A 103 -21.16 12.07 8.60
CA GLN A 103 -22.44 11.46 8.89
C GLN A 103 -22.97 10.77 7.64
N ILE A 104 -23.32 9.50 7.77
CA ILE A 104 -23.93 8.70 6.70
C ILE A 104 -25.43 8.69 6.84
N GLU A 105 -25.93 8.67 8.08
CA GLU A 105 -27.36 8.56 8.36
C GLU A 105 -27.69 9.14 9.76
N GLY A 106 -28.94 9.62 9.92
CA GLY A 106 -29.48 10.14 11.19
C GLY A 106 -29.02 11.56 11.52
N ASP A 107 -29.41 12.06 12.70
CA ASP A 107 -29.16 13.45 13.17
C ASP A 107 -28.43 13.48 14.52
N LEU A 108 -27.86 12.37 14.94
CA LEU A 108 -27.14 12.29 16.21
C LEU A 108 -25.80 13.05 16.15
N PRO A 109 -25.39 13.71 17.24
CA PRO A 109 -24.09 14.34 17.32
C PRO A 109 -22.98 13.31 17.21
N LEU A 110 -21.75 13.79 16.88
CA LEU A 110 -20.57 12.93 16.78
C LEU A 110 -20.37 12.13 18.07
N SER A 111 -20.30 10.81 17.93
CA SER A 111 -20.18 9.91 19.09
C SER A 111 -18.83 10.06 19.82
N LEU A 112 -18.82 9.76 21.13
CA LEU A 112 -17.61 9.86 21.95
C LEU A 112 -16.41 9.07 21.41
N PRO A 113 -16.56 7.84 20.88
CA PRO A 113 -15.45 7.11 20.27
C PRO A 113 -14.83 7.88 19.10
N LEU A 114 -15.64 8.45 18.23
CA LEU A 114 -15.17 9.20 17.06
C LEU A 114 -14.57 10.56 17.45
N ALA A 115 -15.13 11.23 18.44
CA ALA A 115 -14.55 12.46 19.00
C ALA A 115 -13.16 12.20 19.61
N ARG A 116 -12.97 11.09 20.31
CA ARG A 116 -11.66 10.65 20.82
C ARG A 116 -10.70 10.35 19.69
N MET A 117 -11.15 9.66 18.64
CA MET A 117 -10.35 9.35 17.46
C MET A 117 -9.87 10.63 16.76
N GLN A 118 -10.74 11.61 16.59
CA GLN A 118 -10.40 12.92 16.02
C GLN A 118 -9.37 13.68 16.88
N LYS A 119 -9.52 13.64 18.21
CA LYS A 119 -8.56 14.24 19.13
C LYS A 119 -7.21 13.54 19.08
N ALA A 120 -7.18 12.21 19.04
CA ALA A 120 -5.95 11.42 18.91
C ALA A 120 -5.20 11.76 17.62
N GLN A 121 -5.92 11.87 16.50
CA GLN A 121 -5.36 12.26 15.20
C GLN A 121 -4.71 13.66 15.27
N ARG A 122 -5.41 14.67 15.85
CA ARG A 122 -4.86 16.03 16.02
C ARG A 122 -3.59 16.06 16.88
N ASN A 123 -3.46 15.12 17.80
CA ASN A 123 -2.27 14.96 18.65
C ASN A 123 -1.16 14.11 18.00
N GLY A 124 -1.28 13.75 16.71
CA GLY A 124 -0.28 12.97 15.98
C GLY A 124 -0.25 11.48 16.37
N LEU A 125 -1.22 10.97 17.12
CA LEU A 125 -1.26 9.58 17.58
C LEU A 125 -1.72 8.58 16.49
N GLY A 126 -2.03 9.08 15.29
CA GLY A 126 -2.51 8.27 14.18
C GLY A 126 -3.91 7.70 14.37
N VAL A 127 -4.52 7.23 13.30
CA VAL A 127 -5.84 6.59 13.30
C VAL A 127 -5.71 5.15 12.84
N ALA A 128 -6.10 4.21 13.69
CA ALA A 128 -5.75 2.80 13.49
C ALA A 128 -6.71 2.01 12.60
N ALA A 129 -8.00 2.37 12.53
CA ALA A 129 -9.00 1.59 11.80
C ALA A 129 -10.25 2.43 11.47
N ILE A 130 -10.96 1.98 10.43
CA ILE A 130 -12.33 2.46 10.15
C ILE A 130 -13.23 2.20 11.35
N THR A 131 -14.06 3.18 11.70
CA THR A 131 -14.98 3.08 12.83
C THR A 131 -16.33 3.64 12.42
N TYR A 132 -17.36 2.82 12.59
CA TYR A 132 -18.75 3.22 12.45
C TYR A 132 -19.41 3.30 13.84
N SER A 133 -20.09 4.41 14.15
CA SER A 133 -20.86 4.60 15.38
C SER A 133 -21.94 5.65 15.19
N ASP A 134 -23.16 5.31 15.58
CA ASP A 134 -24.32 6.22 15.66
C ASP A 134 -24.60 7.02 14.38
N GLY A 135 -24.52 6.35 13.22
CA GLY A 135 -24.75 6.97 11.91
C GLY A 135 -23.52 7.69 11.33
N TRP A 136 -22.43 7.75 12.06
CA TRP A 136 -21.16 8.35 11.62
C TRP A 136 -20.14 7.31 11.19
N LEU A 137 -19.40 7.63 10.16
CA LEU A 137 -18.28 6.81 9.68
C LEU A 137 -16.99 7.64 9.69
N ALA A 138 -15.97 7.09 10.33
CA ALA A 138 -14.63 7.63 10.34
C ALA A 138 -13.68 6.65 9.65
N GLU A 139 -12.94 7.12 8.66
CA GLU A 139 -11.97 6.33 7.91
C GLU A 139 -10.62 7.02 7.89
N PRO A 140 -9.53 6.31 8.24
CA PRO A 140 -8.19 6.80 7.97
C PRO A 140 -8.01 6.97 6.46
N ILE A 141 -7.37 8.05 6.04
CA ILE A 141 -7.04 8.26 4.63
C ILE A 141 -5.84 7.42 4.27
N ASP A 142 -5.94 6.74 3.14
CA ASP A 142 -4.83 5.96 2.60
C ASP A 142 -3.81 6.91 1.98
N ARG A 143 -2.63 6.95 2.60
CA ARG A 143 -1.49 7.72 2.10
C ARG A 143 -0.33 6.78 1.90
N PRO A 144 0.44 6.95 0.83
CA PRO A 144 1.71 6.27 0.68
C PRO A 144 2.63 6.70 1.82
N LEU A 145 2.76 5.86 2.86
CA LEU A 145 3.52 6.20 4.07
C LEU A 145 4.90 5.57 4.11
N ILE A 146 5.11 4.48 3.36
CA ILE A 146 6.35 3.72 3.37
C ILE A 146 7.17 4.12 2.15
N PRO A 147 8.28 4.87 2.31
CA PRO A 147 9.15 5.18 1.21
C PRO A 147 9.82 3.91 0.67
N LEU A 148 9.52 3.55 -0.57
CA LEU A 148 10.12 2.42 -1.28
C LEU A 148 10.96 2.92 -2.43
N TRP A 149 12.28 2.73 -2.34
CA TRP A 149 13.26 3.14 -3.34
C TRP A 149 13.71 1.91 -4.14
N ILE A 150 13.34 1.87 -5.41
CA ILE A 150 13.65 0.75 -6.31
C ILE A 150 14.76 1.18 -7.27
N TRP A 151 15.90 0.50 -7.18
CA TRP A 151 17.12 0.78 -7.93
C TRP A 151 17.26 -0.21 -9.08
N GLY A 152 17.00 0.25 -10.30
CA GLY A 152 17.05 -0.52 -11.53
C GLY A 152 15.71 -0.64 -12.23
N ALA A 153 15.66 -0.25 -13.52
CA ALA A 153 14.49 -0.35 -14.39
C ALA A 153 14.63 -1.46 -15.45
N GLY A 154 15.40 -2.51 -15.13
CA GLY A 154 15.48 -3.74 -15.90
C GLY A 154 14.23 -4.62 -15.72
N HIS A 155 14.23 -5.82 -16.30
CA HIS A 155 13.08 -6.72 -16.28
C HIS A 155 12.54 -7.01 -14.87
N VAL A 156 13.42 -7.24 -13.89
CA VAL A 156 13.02 -7.50 -12.49
C VAL A 156 12.44 -6.24 -11.86
N GLY A 157 13.12 -5.09 -11.99
CA GLY A 157 12.64 -3.82 -11.45
C GLY A 157 11.27 -3.45 -11.99
N ARG A 158 11.04 -3.61 -13.31
CA ARG A 158 9.74 -3.38 -13.95
C ARG A 158 8.65 -4.29 -13.39
N ALA A 159 8.94 -5.59 -13.23
CA ALA A 159 7.99 -6.54 -12.65
C ALA A 159 7.67 -6.24 -11.18
N VAL A 160 8.67 -5.82 -10.40
CA VAL A 160 8.48 -5.41 -9.00
C VAL A 160 7.63 -4.14 -8.91
N VAL A 161 7.95 -3.10 -9.70
CA VAL A 161 7.18 -1.85 -9.72
C VAL A 161 5.73 -2.10 -10.12
N HIS A 162 5.49 -2.95 -11.13
CA HIS A 162 4.14 -3.29 -11.58
C HIS A 162 3.27 -3.86 -10.46
N ILE A 163 3.81 -4.75 -9.61
CA ILE A 163 3.07 -5.32 -8.48
C ILE A 163 3.02 -4.35 -7.30
N ALA A 164 4.15 -3.70 -6.97
CA ALA A 164 4.24 -2.82 -5.82
C ALA A 164 3.39 -1.55 -5.96
N ALA A 165 3.17 -1.07 -7.18
CA ALA A 165 2.31 0.07 -7.46
C ALA A 165 0.82 -0.18 -7.12
N GLU A 166 0.38 -1.44 -7.05
CA GLU A 166 -0.96 -1.80 -6.59
C GLU A 166 -1.09 -1.81 -5.05
N MET A 167 0.00 -1.54 -4.33
CA MET A 167 0.01 -1.48 -2.86
C MET A 167 -0.19 -0.03 -2.39
N PRO A 168 -1.35 0.31 -1.80
CA PRO A 168 -1.73 1.71 -1.54
C PRO A 168 -0.88 2.41 -0.46
N ASN A 169 -0.11 1.65 0.33
CA ASN A 169 0.70 2.17 1.43
C ASN A 169 2.16 2.43 1.07
N LEU A 170 2.52 2.37 -0.22
CA LEU A 170 3.89 2.60 -0.70
C LEU A 170 4.01 3.94 -1.44
N ASN A 171 5.06 4.68 -1.09
CA ASN A 171 5.52 5.84 -1.85
C ASN A 171 6.76 5.42 -2.66
N ILE A 172 6.58 5.15 -3.94
CA ILE A 172 7.61 4.52 -4.78
C ILE A 172 8.44 5.59 -5.49
N THR A 173 9.76 5.56 -5.25
CA THR A 173 10.77 6.25 -6.04
C THR A 173 11.54 5.21 -6.85
N TRP A 174 11.48 5.31 -8.18
CA TRP A 174 12.09 4.37 -9.11
C TRP A 174 13.28 4.99 -9.81
N ILE A 175 14.48 4.40 -9.65
CA ILE A 175 15.75 4.98 -10.02
C ILE A 175 16.46 4.09 -11.04
N ASP A 176 17.01 4.68 -12.10
CA ASP A 176 17.98 4.04 -13.01
C ASP A 176 18.88 5.11 -13.63
N THR A 177 19.82 4.70 -14.46
CA THR A 177 20.92 5.53 -14.99
C THR A 177 20.48 6.56 -16.02
N SER A 178 19.35 6.36 -16.72
CA SER A 178 18.85 7.30 -17.72
C SER A 178 17.33 7.18 -17.93
N PRO A 179 16.67 8.20 -18.50
CA PRO A 179 15.22 8.18 -18.75
C PRO A 179 14.76 7.04 -19.64
N GLU A 180 15.54 6.65 -20.64
CA GLU A 180 15.21 5.62 -21.64
C GLU A 180 15.13 4.21 -21.03
N ARG A 181 15.63 4.04 -19.81
CA ARG A 181 15.56 2.78 -19.06
C ARG A 181 14.15 2.47 -18.59
N PHE A 182 13.33 3.50 -18.37
CA PHE A 182 11.97 3.33 -17.86
C PHE A 182 10.99 2.99 -18.99
N PRO A 183 9.90 2.24 -18.71
CA PRO A 183 8.85 2.02 -19.69
C PRO A 183 8.05 3.30 -19.93
N GLU A 184 7.48 3.45 -21.14
CA GLU A 184 6.61 4.58 -21.47
C GLU A 184 5.38 4.69 -20.55
N ASN A 185 4.80 3.53 -20.19
CA ASN A 185 3.66 3.45 -19.29
C ASN A 185 4.12 3.16 -17.85
N THR A 186 4.42 4.21 -17.11
CA THR A 186 4.70 4.10 -15.66
C THR A 186 3.45 4.49 -14.87
N PRO A 187 3.10 3.79 -13.78
CA PRO A 187 1.98 4.19 -12.93
C PRO A 187 2.12 5.64 -12.45
N PRO A 188 1.06 6.48 -12.49
CA PRO A 188 1.16 7.92 -12.30
C PRO A 188 1.63 8.36 -10.90
N HIS A 189 1.51 7.46 -9.91
CA HIS A 189 1.95 7.70 -8.53
C HIS A 189 3.37 7.18 -8.24
N VAL A 190 4.08 6.67 -9.24
CA VAL A 190 5.49 6.27 -9.14
C VAL A 190 6.37 7.43 -9.58
N THR A 191 7.22 7.90 -8.69
CA THR A 191 8.20 8.95 -8.99
C THR A 191 9.40 8.35 -9.70
N ILE A 192 9.64 8.75 -10.95
CA ILE A 192 10.84 8.37 -11.73
C ILE A 192 11.99 9.33 -11.40
N ALA A 193 13.16 8.78 -11.11
CA ALA A 193 14.38 9.53 -10.80
C ALA A 193 15.59 9.02 -11.62
N PRO A 194 15.76 9.43 -12.87
CA PRO A 194 16.95 9.09 -13.65
C PRO A 194 18.18 9.81 -13.14
N ALA A 195 19.29 9.09 -12.93
CA ALA A 195 20.55 9.66 -12.48
C ALA A 195 21.74 8.88 -13.04
N LYS A 196 22.69 9.55 -13.68
CA LYS A 196 23.90 8.89 -14.23
C LYS A 196 24.64 8.08 -13.18
N GLU A 197 24.68 8.57 -11.95
CA GLU A 197 25.27 7.91 -10.78
C GLU A 197 24.20 7.72 -9.70
N PRO A 198 23.39 6.66 -9.77
CA PRO A 198 22.25 6.46 -8.89
C PRO A 198 22.59 6.54 -7.40
N ALA A 199 23.75 6.02 -6.98
CA ALA A 199 24.16 6.04 -5.58
C ALA A 199 24.22 7.45 -4.97
N HIS A 200 24.43 8.50 -5.76
CA HIS A 200 24.41 9.90 -5.32
C HIS A 200 23.03 10.40 -4.92
N LEU A 201 21.95 9.69 -5.26
CA LEU A 201 20.61 10.02 -4.77
C LEU A 201 20.34 9.48 -3.35
N MET A 202 21.18 8.59 -2.83
CA MET A 202 20.97 7.96 -1.51
C MET A 202 20.80 8.99 -0.36
N PRO A 203 21.56 10.10 -0.28
CA PRO A 203 21.37 11.12 0.76
C PRO A 203 19.97 11.74 0.79
N HIS A 204 19.22 11.70 -0.31
CA HIS A 204 17.86 12.22 -0.40
C HIS A 204 16.80 11.21 0.05
N ALA A 205 17.18 9.95 0.24
CA ALA A 205 16.26 8.94 0.76
C ALA A 205 15.93 9.21 2.23
N PRO A 206 14.65 9.09 2.65
CA PRO A 206 14.30 9.07 4.06
C PRO A 206 15.03 7.95 4.82
N LEU A 207 15.31 8.14 6.10
CA LEU A 207 15.98 7.12 6.93
C LEU A 207 15.11 5.87 7.09
N GLU A 208 13.79 6.03 7.06
CA GLU A 208 12.79 4.96 7.10
C GLU A 208 12.54 4.31 5.73
N ALA A 209 13.30 4.69 4.70
CA ALA A 209 13.13 4.11 3.38
C ALA A 209 13.50 2.62 3.33
N GLN A 210 12.75 1.89 2.51
CA GLN A 210 13.06 0.54 2.11
C GLN A 210 13.71 0.56 0.72
N HIS A 211 14.87 -0.06 0.56
CA HIS A 211 15.62 -0.09 -0.70
C HIS A 211 15.58 -1.48 -1.31
N LEU A 212 15.26 -1.55 -2.62
CA LEU A 212 15.31 -2.76 -3.43
C LEU A 212 16.30 -2.55 -4.58
N ILE A 213 17.37 -3.34 -4.63
CA ILE A 213 18.48 -3.12 -5.55
C ILE A 213 18.48 -4.22 -6.61
N PHE A 214 18.19 -3.84 -7.88
CA PHE A 214 18.04 -4.71 -9.04
C PHE A 214 18.75 -4.16 -10.28
N THR A 215 19.91 -3.49 -10.14
CA THR A 215 20.57 -2.87 -11.29
C THR A 215 21.19 -3.91 -12.22
N TYR A 216 21.52 -3.51 -13.43
CA TYR A 216 22.19 -4.36 -14.42
C TYR A 216 23.69 -4.53 -14.14
N SER A 217 24.25 -3.79 -13.21
CA SER A 217 25.69 -3.71 -12.95
C SER A 217 26.02 -4.05 -11.50
N HIS A 218 26.92 -5.01 -11.30
CA HIS A 218 27.45 -5.32 -9.96
C HIS A 218 28.19 -4.14 -9.33
N ALA A 219 28.81 -3.27 -10.12
CA ALA A 219 29.50 -2.08 -9.61
C ALA A 219 28.47 -1.06 -9.07
N LEU A 220 27.38 -0.82 -9.80
CA LEU A 220 26.28 0.03 -9.34
C LEU A 220 25.61 -0.56 -8.09
N ASP A 221 25.30 -1.84 -8.09
CA ASP A 221 24.72 -2.51 -6.93
C ASP A 221 25.61 -2.34 -5.68
N LEU A 222 26.93 -2.50 -5.82
CA LEU A 222 27.87 -2.33 -4.71
C LEU A 222 27.91 -0.88 -4.22
N ALA A 223 27.96 0.09 -5.14
CA ALA A 223 27.97 1.51 -4.79
C ALA A 223 26.69 1.92 -4.06
N ILE A 224 25.53 1.42 -4.50
CA ILE A 224 24.24 1.68 -3.84
C ILE A 224 24.21 1.02 -2.45
N CYS A 225 24.67 -0.23 -2.31
CA CYS A 225 24.77 -0.90 -1.01
C CYS A 225 25.68 -0.12 -0.04
N HIS A 226 26.85 0.34 -0.52
CA HIS A 226 27.75 1.17 0.27
C HIS A 226 27.07 2.48 0.73
N ALA A 227 26.46 3.19 -0.19
CA ALA A 227 25.75 4.45 0.12
C ALA A 227 24.58 4.21 1.09
N ALA A 228 23.83 3.10 0.95
CA ALA A 228 22.77 2.73 1.86
C ALA A 228 23.26 2.48 3.28
N LEU A 229 24.36 1.74 3.43
CA LEU A 229 24.98 1.50 4.75
C LEU A 229 25.50 2.79 5.40
N MET A 230 26.01 3.73 4.62
CA MET A 230 26.41 5.05 5.12
C MET A 230 25.22 5.91 5.54
N ARG A 231 24.10 5.83 4.81
CA ARG A 231 22.89 6.64 5.06
C ARG A 231 22.06 6.11 6.22
N GLY A 232 21.92 4.78 6.33
CA GLY A 232 20.91 4.12 7.14
C GLY A 232 19.59 3.92 6.39
N PHE A 233 18.83 2.91 6.78
CA PHE A 233 17.58 2.49 6.12
C PHE A 233 16.72 1.63 7.04
N ALA A 234 15.41 1.55 6.76
CA ALA A 234 14.54 0.60 7.43
C ALA A 234 14.69 -0.83 6.88
N PHE A 235 15.00 -0.95 5.57
CA PHE A 235 15.25 -2.22 4.91
C PHE A 235 16.10 -2.01 3.66
N CYS A 236 17.00 -2.95 3.40
CA CYS A 236 17.76 -2.99 2.15
C CYS A 236 17.83 -4.42 1.63
N GLY A 237 17.29 -4.64 0.43
CA GLY A 237 17.30 -5.92 -0.25
C GLY A 237 18.05 -5.85 -1.57
N LEU A 238 18.97 -6.79 -1.76
CA LEU A 238 19.79 -6.91 -2.97
C LEU A 238 19.47 -8.19 -3.73
N ILE A 239 19.26 -8.07 -5.04
CA ILE A 239 19.20 -9.25 -5.91
C ILE A 239 20.60 -9.86 -6.09
N GLY A 240 20.70 -11.17 -5.95
CA GLY A 240 21.96 -11.84 -6.17
C GLY A 240 21.97 -13.29 -5.71
N SER A 241 22.98 -14.03 -6.14
CA SER A 241 23.26 -15.36 -5.60
C SER A 241 24.05 -15.27 -4.30
N SER A 242 24.12 -16.38 -3.56
CA SER A 242 24.99 -16.52 -2.39
C SER A 242 26.45 -16.19 -2.71
N SER A 243 26.92 -16.58 -3.89
CA SER A 243 28.29 -16.28 -4.35
C SER A 243 28.51 -14.78 -4.60
N LYS A 244 27.54 -14.08 -5.19
CA LYS A 244 27.59 -12.61 -5.34
C LYS A 244 27.63 -11.96 -3.96
N TRP A 245 26.78 -12.40 -3.04
CA TRP A 245 26.71 -11.84 -1.69
C TRP A 245 28.01 -12.03 -0.91
N THR A 246 28.64 -13.21 -1.00
CA THR A 246 29.94 -13.44 -0.36
C THR A 246 31.02 -12.45 -0.85
N ARG A 247 31.08 -12.19 -2.16
CA ARG A 247 31.99 -11.19 -2.72
C ARG A 247 31.65 -9.77 -2.29
N PHE A 248 30.36 -9.44 -2.20
CA PHE A 248 29.91 -8.10 -1.77
C PHE A 248 30.26 -7.85 -0.31
N ARG A 249 30.05 -8.83 0.57
CA ARG A 249 30.43 -8.71 1.98
C ARG A 249 31.92 -8.37 2.15
N ALA A 250 32.78 -9.07 1.44
CA ALA A 250 34.21 -8.79 1.47
C ALA A 250 34.57 -7.38 0.98
N ARG A 251 33.94 -6.93 -0.11
CA ARG A 251 34.16 -5.58 -0.64
C ARG A 251 33.61 -4.49 0.28
N LEU A 252 32.43 -4.67 0.86
CA LEU A 252 31.84 -3.73 1.81
C LEU A 252 32.67 -3.63 3.10
N ALA A 253 33.21 -4.76 3.58
CA ALA A 253 34.16 -4.76 4.69
C ALA A 253 35.45 -3.98 4.37
N ALA A 254 35.99 -4.15 3.15
CA ALA A 254 37.12 -3.37 2.68
C ALA A 254 36.85 -1.87 2.53
N LEU A 255 35.58 -1.48 2.35
CA LEU A 255 35.11 -0.09 2.37
C LEU A 255 34.85 0.45 3.78
N GLY A 256 35.15 -0.32 4.84
CA GLY A 256 35.09 0.12 6.25
C GLY A 256 33.79 -0.20 6.97
N HIS A 257 32.85 -0.96 6.37
CA HIS A 257 31.64 -1.36 7.05
C HIS A 257 31.86 -2.53 8.01
N SER A 258 31.23 -2.47 9.17
CA SER A 258 31.31 -3.60 10.11
C SER A 258 30.52 -4.82 9.61
N PRO A 259 30.90 -6.04 9.99
CA PRO A 259 30.14 -7.25 9.68
C PRO A 259 28.66 -7.15 10.12
N ARG A 260 28.39 -6.51 11.24
CA ARG A 260 27.06 -6.29 11.79
C ARG A 260 26.22 -5.40 10.86
N ASP A 261 26.79 -4.30 10.36
CA ASP A 261 26.07 -3.39 9.47
C ASP A 261 25.79 -4.05 8.11
N ILE A 262 26.77 -4.78 7.57
CA ILE A 262 26.63 -5.50 6.31
C ILE A 262 25.48 -6.53 6.38
N LEU A 263 25.28 -7.19 7.52
CA LEU A 263 24.18 -8.16 7.70
C LEU A 263 22.79 -7.53 7.72
N ASN A 264 22.66 -6.20 7.83
CA ASN A 264 21.38 -5.52 7.67
C ASN A 264 20.89 -5.52 6.20
N ILE A 265 21.77 -5.81 5.24
CA ILE A 265 21.37 -6.00 3.83
C ILE A 265 20.95 -7.46 3.63
N THR A 266 19.72 -7.66 3.17
CA THR A 266 19.18 -8.98 2.81
C THR A 266 19.59 -9.35 1.40
N CYS A 267 20.37 -10.42 1.22
CA CYS A 267 20.76 -10.96 -0.08
C CYS A 267 20.91 -12.49 0.01
N PRO A 268 20.28 -13.26 -0.89
CA PRO A 268 19.33 -12.85 -1.93
C PRO A 268 18.02 -12.31 -1.36
N ILE A 269 17.43 -11.33 -2.05
CA ILE A 269 16.10 -10.85 -1.73
C ILE A 269 15.03 -11.75 -2.36
N GLY A 270 13.89 -11.88 -1.71
CA GLY A 270 12.77 -12.70 -2.14
C GLY A 270 12.93 -14.17 -1.83
N ASN A 271 12.22 -15.02 -2.57
CA ASN A 271 12.24 -16.47 -2.36
C ASN A 271 12.87 -17.17 -3.57
N PRO A 272 14.10 -17.71 -3.45
CA PRO A 272 14.79 -18.40 -4.55
C PRO A 272 14.04 -19.62 -5.12
N ASN A 273 13.17 -20.24 -4.33
CA ASN A 273 12.41 -21.42 -4.74
C ASN A 273 11.31 -21.12 -5.78
N LEU A 274 10.95 -19.84 -5.97
CA LEU A 274 9.98 -19.42 -6.98
C LEU A 274 10.57 -19.37 -8.40
N GLY A 275 11.89 -19.59 -8.53
CA GLY A 275 12.58 -19.58 -9.82
C GLY A 275 13.23 -18.24 -10.17
N LYS A 276 13.73 -18.13 -11.41
CA LYS A 276 14.57 -17.01 -11.87
C LYS A 276 13.87 -16.08 -12.87
N GLN A 277 12.61 -16.34 -13.23
CA GLN A 277 11.87 -15.44 -14.10
C GLN A 277 11.60 -14.12 -13.40
N PRO A 278 11.64 -12.97 -14.10
CA PRO A 278 11.43 -11.66 -13.49
C PRO A 278 10.16 -11.57 -12.66
N ILE A 279 9.05 -12.14 -13.14
CA ILE A 279 7.77 -12.14 -12.42
C ILE A 279 7.83 -13.02 -11.15
N SER A 280 8.49 -14.17 -11.19
CA SER A 280 8.66 -15.04 -10.02
C SER A 280 9.49 -14.37 -8.93
N ILE A 281 10.55 -13.67 -9.32
CA ILE A 281 11.36 -12.86 -8.40
C ILE A 281 10.51 -11.74 -7.81
N ALA A 282 9.74 -11.03 -8.64
CA ALA A 282 8.88 -9.95 -8.19
C ALA A 282 7.83 -10.41 -7.17
N ILE A 283 7.18 -11.56 -7.40
CA ILE A 283 6.24 -12.17 -6.45
C ILE A 283 6.93 -12.44 -5.10
N GLY A 284 8.11 -13.05 -5.09
CA GLY A 284 8.84 -13.35 -3.86
C GLY A 284 9.29 -12.10 -3.10
N VAL A 285 9.71 -11.06 -3.83
CA VAL A 285 10.11 -9.77 -3.25
C VAL A 285 8.90 -9.03 -2.66
N THR A 286 7.81 -8.94 -3.41
CA THR A 286 6.60 -8.24 -2.95
C THR A 286 5.90 -8.99 -1.81
N GLN A 287 5.91 -10.32 -1.81
CA GLN A 287 5.49 -11.11 -0.65
C GLN A 287 6.29 -10.72 0.61
N ALA A 288 7.61 -10.65 0.52
CA ALA A 288 8.46 -10.26 1.64
C ALA A 288 8.16 -8.84 2.13
N LEU A 289 7.89 -7.89 1.22
CA LEU A 289 7.45 -6.53 1.57
C LEU A 289 6.12 -6.53 2.32
N VAL A 290 5.11 -7.26 1.85
CA VAL A 290 3.79 -7.35 2.49
C VAL A 290 3.93 -7.89 3.91
N LEU A 291 4.64 -9.01 4.09
CA LEU A 291 4.84 -9.62 5.41
C LEU A 291 5.55 -8.66 6.37
N ARG A 292 6.61 -7.98 5.90
CA ARG A 292 7.35 -6.99 6.69
C ARG A 292 6.47 -5.81 7.10
N ASN A 293 5.74 -5.23 6.17
CA ASN A 293 4.92 -4.05 6.40
C ASN A 293 3.74 -4.36 7.33
N THR A 294 3.16 -5.55 7.22
CA THR A 294 2.12 -6.05 8.14
C THR A 294 2.66 -6.20 9.56
N ALA A 295 3.84 -6.80 9.73
CA ALA A 295 4.47 -6.96 11.03
C ALA A 295 4.78 -5.60 11.68
N ALA A 296 5.31 -4.63 10.93
CA ALA A 296 5.58 -3.28 11.42
C ALA A 296 4.30 -2.54 11.88
N THR A 297 3.18 -2.77 11.18
CA THR A 297 1.88 -2.20 11.55
C THR A 297 1.35 -2.80 12.86
N ILE A 298 1.52 -4.11 13.06
CA ILE A 298 1.10 -4.80 14.29
C ILE A 298 1.89 -4.28 15.50
N VAL A 299 3.21 -4.16 15.38
CA VAL A 299 4.08 -3.65 16.46
C VAL A 299 3.70 -2.21 16.84
N LYS A 300 3.47 -1.33 15.88
CA LYS A 300 3.00 0.05 16.16
C LYS A 300 1.64 0.07 16.87
N ARG A 301 0.72 -0.83 16.52
CA ARG A 301 -0.58 -0.96 17.22
C ARG A 301 -0.46 -1.42 18.65
N SER A 302 0.42 -2.38 18.96
CA SER A 302 0.66 -2.89 20.32
C SER A 302 1.36 -1.88 21.22
N ALA A 303 2.08 -0.91 20.67
CA ALA A 303 2.75 0.15 21.44
C ALA A 303 1.82 1.34 21.79
N ILE A 304 0.60 1.36 21.24
CA ILE A 304 -0.41 2.44 21.44
C ILE A 304 -1.52 1.98 22.42
N LEU A 305 -1.59 0.70 22.75
CA LEU A 305 -2.48 0.11 23.77
C LEU A 305 -1.77 0.04 25.12
#